data_969c8ffefe13edf99ecf79fc93b200a0
#
_entry.id   969c8ffefe13edf99ecf79fc93b200a0
#
_cell.length_a   1.000
_cell.length_b   1.000
_cell.length_c   1.000
_cell.angle_alpha   90.00
_cell.angle_beta   90.00
_cell.angle_gamma   90.00
#
_symmetry.space_group_name_H-M   'P 1'
#
loop_
_entity.id
_entity.type
_entity.pdbx_description
1 polymer ?
#
loop_
_entity_poly.entity_id
_entity_poly.type
_entity_poly.pdbx_seq_one_letter_code
_entity_poly.pdbx_strand_id
1 'polypeptide(L)'
;MLLLVGVIVISAAFNRPTRFDLVVVGEGSDALAPQVRAAADALGIEVTVRELADEAEARQAVDAGDADAALVDGDQIVVRAEPPDQLVGLIQAVSVRERSRQALIAAGLSPEQVDAALAQSLLPVDALEPVNAESRETATVAFVGVLLLYGQLFAYGYWVAAGVVEEKSSRVVEVLLATLRPSHLLRGKILGIGLLGLAQLLLIGLVGLFASSAVGTLEFPSGAVATIGLVLTWFVLGFFFYASLFAVAGSIVTRQEDLQTTMTPLTILIVGSFFIGLSATSNPDSTLAVVASLVPFSSPLVMPTRIALGDAATWEVVASIAISVAATAALIPLATKIYSRALLRPGRVRIRQLLHAGGA
;
A
#
# COMPACT_ATOMS: atom_id res chain seq x y z
N MET A 1 -8.51 4.17 -15.76
CA MET A 1 -8.45 5.64 -15.61
C MET A 1 -8.69 6.11 -14.18
N LEU A 2 -9.78 5.71 -13.50
CA LEU A 2 -10.02 6.09 -12.09
C LEU A 2 -8.93 5.64 -11.10
N LEU A 3 -8.39 4.42 -11.26
CA LEU A 3 -7.28 3.91 -10.45
C LEU A 3 -5.98 4.73 -10.66
N LEU A 4 -5.71 5.15 -11.88
CA LEU A 4 -4.54 5.95 -12.22
C LEU A 4 -4.62 7.36 -11.63
N VAL A 5 -5.81 7.97 -11.69
CA VAL A 5 -6.10 9.25 -11.01
C VAL A 5 -6.00 9.07 -9.49
N GLY A 6 -6.50 7.95 -8.95
CA GLY A 6 -6.38 7.60 -7.54
C GLY A 6 -4.93 7.48 -7.08
N VAL A 7 -4.06 6.81 -7.85
CA VAL A 7 -2.63 6.67 -7.55
C VAL A 7 -1.90 8.00 -7.59
N ILE A 8 -2.18 8.84 -8.59
CA ILE A 8 -1.58 10.19 -8.68
C ILE A 8 -2.06 11.08 -7.53
N VAL A 9 -3.36 11.02 -7.18
CA VAL A 9 -3.92 11.79 -6.06
C VAL A 9 -3.36 11.30 -4.72
N ILE A 10 -3.24 9.98 -4.54
CA ILE A 10 -2.66 9.37 -3.33
C ILE A 10 -1.17 9.75 -3.23
N SER A 11 -0.39 9.61 -4.29
CA SER A 11 1.02 10.00 -4.30
C SER A 11 1.21 11.50 -4.02
N ALA A 12 0.38 12.37 -4.61
CA ALA A 12 0.39 13.80 -4.35
C ALA A 12 -0.07 14.15 -2.92
N ALA A 13 -0.96 13.36 -2.33
CA ALA A 13 -1.42 13.55 -0.95
C ALA A 13 -0.36 13.12 0.08
N PHE A 14 0.38 12.03 -0.20
CA PHE A 14 1.47 11.56 0.66
C PHE A 14 2.75 12.40 0.57
N ASN A 15 2.95 13.16 -0.51
CA ASN A 15 4.15 13.97 -0.73
C ASN A 15 3.96 15.46 -0.39
N ARG A 16 2.82 15.84 0.18
CA ARG A 16 2.63 17.19 0.71
C ARG A 16 3.39 17.32 2.02
N PRO A 17 4.21 18.40 2.21
CA PRO A 17 4.70 18.70 3.54
C PRO A 17 3.49 18.80 4.47
N THR A 18 3.60 18.21 5.64
CA THR A 18 2.53 18.26 6.64
C THR A 18 2.39 19.73 7.04
N ARG A 19 1.27 20.35 6.63
CA ARG A 19 0.98 21.75 6.89
C ARG A 19 -0.07 21.82 7.96
N PHE A 20 0.18 22.66 8.96
CA PHE A 20 -0.76 22.92 10.04
C PHE A 20 -1.05 24.41 10.14
N ASP A 21 -2.30 24.74 10.42
CA ASP A 21 -2.75 26.10 10.73
C ASP A 21 -2.97 26.22 12.25
N LEU A 22 -2.10 27.00 12.92
CA LEU A 22 -2.13 27.26 14.35
C LEU A 22 -2.63 28.67 14.60
N VAL A 23 -3.64 28.80 15.44
CA VAL A 23 -4.10 30.10 15.96
C VAL A 23 -3.51 30.32 17.34
N VAL A 24 -3.08 31.57 17.63
CA VAL A 24 -2.52 31.94 18.93
C VAL A 24 -3.33 33.14 19.50
N VAL A 25 -3.56 33.10 20.80
CA VAL A 25 -4.30 34.16 21.55
C VAL A 25 -3.59 34.42 22.87
N GLY A 26 -3.38 35.67 23.18
CA GLY A 26 -2.78 36.17 24.45
C GLY A 26 -1.25 36.22 24.41
N GLU A 27 -0.70 37.11 25.27
CA GLU A 27 0.74 37.45 25.30
C GLU A 27 1.64 36.20 25.52
N GLY A 28 1.16 35.22 26.30
CA GLY A 28 1.89 33.96 26.52
C GLY A 28 2.03 33.11 25.27
N SER A 29 1.01 33.10 24.44
CA SER A 29 1.01 32.39 23.16
C SER A 29 1.86 33.08 22.09
N ASP A 30 1.81 34.41 22.06
CA ASP A 30 2.59 35.23 21.12
C ASP A 30 4.10 35.05 21.34
N ALA A 31 4.53 34.85 22.59
CA ALA A 31 5.92 34.59 22.95
C ALA A 31 6.39 33.19 22.48
N LEU A 32 5.49 32.22 22.42
CA LEU A 32 5.78 30.83 21.99
C LEU A 32 5.70 30.64 20.47
N ALA A 33 4.89 31.44 19.78
CA ALA A 33 4.64 31.30 18.35
C ALA A 33 5.90 31.28 17.47
N PRO A 34 6.90 32.16 17.64
CA PRO A 34 8.13 32.12 16.88
C PRO A 34 8.96 30.84 17.14
N GLN A 35 8.95 30.36 18.39
CA GLN A 35 9.67 29.15 18.78
C GLN A 35 9.02 27.91 18.21
N VAL A 36 7.69 27.82 18.19
CA VAL A 36 6.94 26.74 17.56
C VAL A 36 7.23 26.71 16.05
N ARG A 37 7.24 27.89 15.39
CA ARG A 37 7.56 27.98 13.97
C ARG A 37 9.00 27.51 13.70
N ALA A 38 9.98 27.99 14.44
CA ALA A 38 11.37 27.58 14.28
C ALA A 38 11.60 26.09 14.51
N ALA A 39 10.91 25.51 15.51
CA ALA A 39 10.99 24.09 15.79
C ALA A 39 10.30 23.24 14.70
N ALA A 40 9.19 23.74 14.12
CA ALA A 40 8.51 23.12 12.99
C ALA A 40 9.36 23.09 11.74
N ASP A 41 10.00 24.23 11.41
CA ASP A 41 10.92 24.34 10.26
C ASP A 41 12.09 23.38 10.38
N ALA A 42 12.65 23.22 11.58
CA ALA A 42 13.74 22.27 11.84
C ALA A 42 13.34 20.80 11.63
N LEU A 43 12.04 20.49 11.76
CA LEU A 43 11.46 19.14 11.53
C LEU A 43 10.87 18.98 10.11
N GLY A 44 10.95 20.00 9.25
CA GLY A 44 10.37 19.99 7.91
C GLY A 44 8.83 20.02 7.90
N ILE A 45 8.24 20.59 8.98
CA ILE A 45 6.78 20.76 9.15
C ILE A 45 6.46 22.23 8.84
N GLU A 46 5.50 22.48 7.95
CA GLU A 46 5.04 23.84 7.65
C GLU A 46 3.94 24.22 8.64
N VAL A 47 4.20 25.21 9.53
CA VAL A 47 3.19 25.72 10.49
C VAL A 47 2.88 27.17 10.17
N THR A 48 1.63 27.44 9.76
CA THR A 48 1.12 28.79 9.59
C THR A 48 0.53 29.28 10.92
N VAL A 49 1.08 30.33 11.46
CA VAL A 49 0.58 30.90 12.74
C VAL A 49 -0.22 32.18 12.46
N ARG A 50 -1.45 32.24 12.96
CA ARG A 50 -2.32 33.43 12.94
C ARG A 50 -2.62 33.89 14.37
N GLU A 51 -2.46 35.17 14.61
CA GLU A 51 -2.80 35.80 15.88
C GLU A 51 -4.28 36.26 15.84
N LEU A 52 -5.04 35.94 16.89
CA LEU A 52 -6.38 36.38 17.09
C LEU A 52 -6.48 37.11 18.45
N ALA A 53 -7.39 38.05 18.54
CA ALA A 53 -7.54 38.89 19.73
C ALA A 53 -8.38 38.23 20.84
N ASP A 54 -9.26 37.29 20.50
CA ASP A 54 -10.25 36.71 21.40
C ASP A 54 -10.22 35.17 21.38
N GLU A 55 -10.28 34.57 22.56
CA GLU A 55 -10.35 33.11 22.75
C GLU A 55 -11.60 32.50 22.08
N ALA A 56 -12.75 33.21 22.11
CA ALA A 56 -13.96 32.71 21.50
C ALA A 56 -13.83 32.58 19.97
N GLU A 57 -13.17 33.58 19.36
CA GLU A 57 -12.85 33.55 17.92
C GLU A 57 -11.89 32.40 17.55
N ALA A 58 -10.87 32.15 18.39
CA ALA A 58 -9.95 31.06 18.21
C ALA A 58 -10.64 29.69 18.31
N ARG A 59 -11.52 29.51 19.30
CA ARG A 59 -12.33 28.28 19.43
C ARG A 59 -13.27 28.09 18.24
N GLN A 60 -13.86 29.16 17.74
CA GLN A 60 -14.72 29.13 16.55
C GLN A 60 -13.90 28.72 15.29
N ALA A 61 -12.68 29.25 15.11
CA ALA A 61 -11.81 28.89 13.99
C ALA A 61 -11.46 27.42 14.02
N VAL A 62 -11.16 26.86 15.20
CA VAL A 62 -10.88 25.41 15.36
C VAL A 62 -12.16 24.58 15.11
N ASP A 63 -13.31 25.00 15.59
CA ASP A 63 -14.58 24.28 15.38
C ASP A 63 -15.04 24.32 13.92
N ALA A 64 -14.83 25.44 13.22
CA ALA A 64 -15.11 25.58 11.80
C ALA A 64 -14.12 24.77 10.90
N GLY A 65 -12.95 24.36 11.44
CA GLY A 65 -11.89 23.69 10.68
C GLY A 65 -10.97 24.66 9.92
N ASP A 66 -11.00 25.94 10.27
CA ASP A 66 -10.12 27.00 9.73
C ASP A 66 -8.75 27.03 10.43
N ALA A 67 -8.60 26.27 11.51
CA ALA A 67 -7.35 26.02 12.22
C ALA A 67 -7.33 24.58 12.78
N ASP A 68 -6.14 23.96 12.79
CA ASP A 68 -5.92 22.61 13.32
C ASP A 68 -5.85 22.60 14.85
N ALA A 69 -5.32 23.68 15.41
CA ALA A 69 -5.24 23.90 16.86
C ALA A 69 -5.22 25.39 17.21
N ALA A 70 -5.62 25.72 18.45
CA ALA A 70 -5.41 27.03 19.01
C ALA A 70 -4.59 26.94 20.30
N LEU A 71 -3.64 27.84 20.48
CA LEU A 71 -2.86 28.03 21.71
C LEU A 71 -3.37 29.28 22.41
N VAL A 72 -3.90 29.13 23.65
CA VAL A 72 -4.50 30.19 24.42
C VAL A 72 -3.60 30.47 25.64
N ASP A 73 -3.24 31.73 25.82
CA ASP A 73 -2.39 32.23 26.90
C ASP A 73 -1.08 31.47 27.15
N GLY A 74 -0.64 30.62 26.18
CA GLY A 74 0.58 29.81 26.30
C GLY A 74 0.46 28.58 27.22
N ASP A 75 -0.74 28.30 27.75
CA ASP A 75 -0.95 27.22 28.71
C ASP A 75 -2.04 26.23 28.32
N GLN A 76 -2.93 26.57 27.38
CA GLN A 76 -4.00 25.71 26.91
C GLN A 76 -3.93 25.52 25.41
N ILE A 77 -4.01 24.23 24.98
CA ILE A 77 -4.17 23.86 23.57
C ILE A 77 -5.62 23.45 23.34
N VAL A 78 -6.28 24.09 22.38
CA VAL A 78 -7.64 23.77 21.95
C VAL A 78 -7.59 23.07 20.61
N VAL A 79 -8.24 21.90 20.51
CA VAL A 79 -8.38 21.10 19.29
C VAL A 79 -9.84 20.70 19.13
N ARG A 80 -10.27 20.34 17.91
CA ARG A 80 -11.67 20.03 17.63
C ARG A 80 -12.12 18.68 18.21
N ALA A 81 -11.40 17.60 17.94
CA ALA A 81 -11.72 16.25 18.39
C ALA A 81 -10.45 15.43 18.65
N GLU A 82 -9.78 14.96 17.60
CA GLU A 82 -8.49 14.30 17.72
C GLU A 82 -7.37 15.31 17.56
N PRO A 83 -6.43 15.37 18.53
CA PRO A 83 -5.30 16.28 18.43
C PRO A 83 -4.40 15.85 17.26
N PRO A 84 -3.92 16.77 16.43
CA PRO A 84 -2.85 16.48 15.47
C PRO A 84 -1.56 16.22 16.26
N ASP A 85 -1.25 14.94 16.52
CA ASP A 85 -0.18 14.48 17.42
C ASP A 85 1.15 15.19 17.19
N GLN A 86 1.53 15.41 15.93
CA GLN A 86 2.77 16.10 15.58
C GLN A 86 2.77 17.57 16.00
N LEU A 87 1.69 18.31 15.73
CA LEU A 87 1.57 19.72 16.08
C LEU A 87 1.47 19.88 17.60
N VAL A 88 0.61 19.10 18.26
CA VAL A 88 0.42 19.17 19.71
C VAL A 88 1.70 18.75 20.45
N GLY A 89 2.38 17.69 20.00
CA GLY A 89 3.65 17.27 20.56
C GLY A 89 4.74 18.36 20.43
N LEU A 90 4.78 19.04 19.28
CA LEU A 90 5.69 20.17 19.04
C LEU A 90 5.41 21.34 19.99
N ILE A 91 4.14 21.77 20.10
CA ILE A 91 3.73 22.87 20.99
C ILE A 91 4.06 22.52 22.43
N GLN A 92 3.77 21.30 22.87
CA GLN A 92 4.07 20.85 24.23
C GLN A 92 5.58 20.85 24.49
N ALA A 93 6.40 20.36 23.58
CA ALA A 93 7.87 20.35 23.73
C ALA A 93 8.43 21.77 23.87
N VAL A 94 7.98 22.71 23.04
CA VAL A 94 8.36 24.13 23.09
C VAL A 94 7.88 24.76 24.40
N SER A 95 6.63 24.52 24.81
CA SER A 95 6.08 25.06 26.05
C SER A 95 6.81 24.56 27.30
N VAL A 96 7.11 23.26 27.37
CA VAL A 96 7.89 22.68 28.48
C VAL A 96 9.29 23.29 28.53
N ARG A 97 9.95 23.45 27.39
CA ARG A 97 11.29 24.06 27.32
C ARG A 97 11.27 25.51 27.81
N GLU A 98 10.30 26.31 27.37
CA GLU A 98 10.19 27.71 27.80
C GLU A 98 9.85 27.85 29.27
N ARG A 99 8.91 27.06 29.81
CA ARG A 99 8.62 27.02 31.24
C ARG A 99 9.82 26.61 32.09
N SER A 100 10.60 25.61 31.61
CA SER A 100 11.85 25.20 32.28
C SER A 100 12.87 26.31 32.26
N ARG A 101 12.99 27.03 31.15
CA ARG A 101 13.87 28.20 30.99
C ARG A 101 13.52 29.30 32.01
N GLN A 102 12.23 29.65 32.07
CA GLN A 102 11.74 30.68 33.00
C GLN A 102 11.94 30.28 34.47
N ALA A 103 11.68 29.00 34.80
CA ALA A 103 11.89 28.49 36.14
C ALA A 103 13.36 28.57 36.55
N LEU A 104 14.31 28.23 35.68
CA LEU A 104 15.75 28.31 35.93
C LEU A 104 16.23 29.76 36.09
N ILE A 105 15.70 30.69 35.29
CA ILE A 105 15.99 32.14 35.43
C ILE A 105 15.44 32.65 36.77
N ALA A 106 14.21 32.25 37.14
CA ALA A 106 13.62 32.61 38.41
C ALA A 106 14.41 32.03 39.64
N ALA A 107 15.08 30.90 39.45
CA ALA A 107 15.96 30.31 40.42
C ALA A 107 17.36 31.00 40.52
N GLY A 108 17.58 32.07 39.69
CA GLY A 108 18.79 32.90 39.76
C GLY A 108 19.90 32.53 38.80
N LEU A 109 19.65 31.64 37.82
CA LEU A 109 20.65 31.36 36.79
C LEU A 109 20.63 32.48 35.71
N SER A 110 21.81 32.79 35.18
CA SER A 110 21.87 33.72 34.03
C SER A 110 21.30 33.07 32.75
N PRO A 111 20.76 33.84 31.82
CA PRO A 111 20.24 33.32 30.55
C PRO A 111 21.25 32.43 29.81
N GLU A 112 22.53 32.80 29.83
CA GLU A 112 23.61 32.01 29.21
C GLU A 112 23.81 30.66 29.87
N GLN A 113 23.75 30.60 31.22
CA GLN A 113 23.81 29.36 31.97
C GLN A 113 22.61 28.45 31.71
N VAL A 114 21.42 29.04 31.56
CA VAL A 114 20.20 28.31 31.25
C VAL A 114 20.27 27.75 29.85
N ASP A 115 20.67 28.53 28.84
CA ASP A 115 20.79 28.08 27.47
C ASP A 115 21.85 26.98 27.33
N ALA A 116 22.97 27.07 28.05
CA ALA A 116 23.98 26.03 28.12
C ALA A 116 23.46 24.73 28.79
N ALA A 117 22.70 24.84 29.87
CA ALA A 117 22.10 23.70 30.55
C ALA A 117 21.03 23.00 29.67
N LEU A 118 20.18 23.77 29.00
CA LEU A 118 19.15 23.23 28.10
C LEU A 118 19.73 22.64 26.79
N ALA A 119 20.84 23.19 26.29
CA ALA A 119 21.55 22.62 25.15
C ALA A 119 22.17 21.25 25.45
N GLN A 120 22.66 21.07 26.67
CA GLN A 120 23.25 19.79 27.12
C GLN A 120 22.20 18.67 27.39
N SER A 121 20.90 19.03 27.50
CA SER A 121 19.84 18.06 27.77
C SER A 121 19.37 17.28 26.53
N LEU A 122 19.75 17.72 25.33
CA LEU A 122 19.42 17.04 24.09
C LEU A 122 20.44 15.90 23.85
N LEU A 123 19.95 14.67 23.90
CA LEU A 123 20.77 13.53 23.47
C LEU A 123 20.94 13.59 21.95
N PRO A 124 22.17 13.46 21.45
CA PRO A 124 22.38 13.33 20.02
C PRO A 124 21.73 12.03 19.53
N VAL A 125 20.86 12.12 18.56
CA VAL A 125 20.29 10.95 17.87
C VAL A 125 21.22 10.65 16.69
N ASP A 126 22.00 9.59 16.82
CA ASP A 126 22.79 9.03 15.73
C ASP A 126 21.94 7.94 15.07
N ALA A 127 21.34 8.27 13.95
CA ALA A 127 20.57 7.31 13.18
C ALA A 127 21.53 6.47 12.35
N LEU A 128 21.68 5.20 12.70
CA LEU A 128 22.53 4.25 11.97
C LEU A 128 22.07 4.12 10.51
N GLU A 129 20.78 4.26 10.26
CA GLU A 129 20.19 4.35 8.93
C GLU A 129 19.30 5.59 8.86
N PRO A 130 19.81 6.73 8.38
CA PRO A 130 19.00 7.93 8.25
C PRO A 130 17.91 7.72 7.21
N VAL A 131 16.64 7.92 7.61
CA VAL A 131 15.51 7.93 6.68
C VAL A 131 15.64 9.19 5.81
N ASN A 132 16.30 9.03 4.68
CA ASN A 132 16.43 10.09 3.67
C ASN A 132 15.16 10.17 2.79
N ALA A 133 15.06 11.20 1.96
CA ALA A 133 13.94 11.38 1.02
C ALA A 133 13.80 10.17 0.07
N GLU A 134 14.92 9.59 -0.37
CA GLU A 134 14.99 8.43 -1.25
C GLU A 134 14.34 7.17 -0.62
N SER A 135 14.53 6.95 0.68
CA SER A 135 13.90 5.84 1.41
C SER A 135 12.38 6.00 1.48
N ARG A 136 11.87 7.22 1.67
CA ARG A 136 10.42 7.52 1.66
C ARG A 136 9.81 7.33 0.27
N GLU A 137 10.49 7.79 -0.77
CA GLU A 137 10.05 7.60 -2.16
C GLU A 137 9.98 6.13 -2.51
N THR A 138 10.99 5.35 -2.16
CA THR A 138 11.04 3.90 -2.38
C THR A 138 9.90 3.18 -1.65
N ALA A 139 9.61 3.52 -0.40
CA ALA A 139 8.49 2.94 0.35
C ALA A 139 7.13 3.29 -0.29
N THR A 140 6.97 4.52 -0.79
CA THR A 140 5.76 4.95 -1.49
C THR A 140 5.58 4.19 -2.80
N VAL A 141 6.64 4.03 -3.59
CA VAL A 141 6.61 3.25 -4.84
C VAL A 141 6.31 1.78 -4.56
N ALA A 142 6.89 1.20 -3.50
CA ALA A 142 6.60 -0.16 -3.07
C ALA A 142 5.14 -0.34 -2.67
N PHE A 143 4.57 0.59 -1.89
CA PHE A 143 3.15 0.61 -1.52
C PHE A 143 2.24 0.63 -2.75
N VAL A 144 2.50 1.56 -3.69
CA VAL A 144 1.74 1.65 -4.95
C VAL A 144 1.88 0.37 -5.76
N GLY A 145 3.07 -0.23 -5.82
CA GLY A 145 3.32 -1.50 -6.48
C GLY A 145 2.49 -2.65 -5.91
N VAL A 146 2.42 -2.79 -4.58
CA VAL A 146 1.58 -3.78 -3.89
C VAL A 146 0.11 -3.57 -4.21
N LEU A 147 -0.37 -2.32 -4.15
CA LEU A 147 -1.76 -1.98 -4.45
C LEU A 147 -2.14 -2.32 -5.89
N LEU A 148 -1.27 -1.98 -6.85
CA LEU A 148 -1.47 -2.30 -8.26
C LEU A 148 -1.47 -3.80 -8.49
N LEU A 149 -0.50 -4.54 -7.95
CA LEU A 149 -0.42 -6.00 -8.08
C LEU A 149 -1.65 -6.67 -7.48
N TYR A 150 -2.07 -6.26 -6.27
CA TYR A 150 -3.28 -6.77 -5.64
C TYR A 150 -4.50 -6.56 -6.53
N GLY A 151 -4.74 -5.32 -6.97
CA GLY A 151 -5.90 -4.96 -7.79
C GLY A 151 -5.91 -5.72 -9.13
N GLN A 152 -4.75 -5.86 -9.76
CA GLN A 152 -4.60 -6.56 -11.03
C GLN A 152 -4.80 -8.08 -10.88
N LEU A 153 -4.14 -8.71 -9.91
CA LEU A 153 -4.27 -10.15 -9.68
C LEU A 153 -5.70 -10.53 -9.32
N PHE A 154 -6.36 -9.71 -8.49
CA PHE A 154 -7.76 -9.94 -8.12
C PHE A 154 -8.71 -9.73 -9.31
N ALA A 155 -8.63 -8.59 -10.01
CA ALA A 155 -9.54 -8.26 -11.09
C ALA A 155 -9.41 -9.23 -12.27
N TYR A 156 -8.19 -9.49 -12.72
CA TYR A 156 -7.98 -10.40 -13.86
C TYR A 156 -8.20 -11.86 -13.50
N GLY A 157 -7.89 -12.27 -12.26
CA GLY A 157 -8.28 -13.58 -11.73
C GLY A 157 -9.81 -13.75 -11.72
N TYR A 158 -10.54 -12.73 -11.22
CA TYR A 158 -12.00 -12.73 -11.26
C TYR A 158 -12.55 -12.89 -12.69
N TRP A 159 -11.99 -12.18 -13.66
CA TRP A 159 -12.41 -12.29 -15.08
C TRP A 159 -12.17 -13.69 -15.64
N VAL A 160 -11.08 -14.37 -15.24
CA VAL A 160 -10.89 -15.78 -15.62
C VAL A 160 -12.00 -16.66 -15.04
N ALA A 161 -12.34 -16.50 -13.75
CA ALA A 161 -13.40 -17.27 -13.11
C ALA A 161 -14.78 -16.97 -13.73
N ALA A 162 -15.12 -15.71 -13.92
CA ALA A 162 -16.37 -15.27 -14.52
C ALA A 162 -16.55 -15.82 -15.93
N GLY A 163 -15.49 -15.75 -16.76
CA GLY A 163 -15.52 -16.30 -18.08
C GLY A 163 -15.66 -17.83 -18.12
N VAL A 164 -15.13 -18.56 -17.10
CA VAL A 164 -15.36 -20.01 -16.98
C VAL A 164 -16.82 -20.32 -16.65
N VAL A 165 -17.45 -19.52 -15.77
CA VAL A 165 -18.88 -19.67 -15.45
C VAL A 165 -19.76 -19.37 -16.67
N GLU A 166 -19.43 -18.31 -17.41
CA GLU A 166 -20.15 -17.92 -18.64
C GLU A 166 -20.11 -19.03 -19.69
N GLU A 167 -18.95 -19.61 -19.94
CA GLU A 167 -18.79 -20.76 -20.83
C GLU A 167 -19.65 -21.94 -20.39
N LYS A 168 -19.66 -22.24 -19.09
CA LYS A 168 -20.42 -23.39 -18.57
C LYS A 168 -21.93 -23.17 -18.64
N SER A 169 -22.41 -21.92 -18.56
CA SER A 169 -23.82 -21.56 -18.65
C SER A 169 -24.32 -21.39 -20.08
N SER A 170 -23.43 -21.28 -21.04
CA SER A 170 -23.74 -21.01 -22.44
C SER A 170 -23.79 -22.29 -23.30
N ARG A 171 -24.81 -22.43 -24.16
CA ARG A 171 -24.85 -23.50 -25.15
C ARG A 171 -23.78 -23.38 -26.24
N VAL A 172 -23.13 -22.24 -26.35
CA VAL A 172 -22.01 -22.02 -27.28
C VAL A 172 -20.83 -22.95 -26.97
N VAL A 173 -20.65 -23.29 -25.70
CA VAL A 173 -19.64 -24.25 -25.27
C VAL A 173 -19.81 -25.64 -25.89
N GLU A 174 -21.04 -26.11 -26.06
CA GLU A 174 -21.28 -27.41 -26.68
C GLU A 174 -20.78 -27.45 -28.15
N VAL A 175 -20.92 -26.36 -28.86
CA VAL A 175 -20.44 -26.20 -30.26
C VAL A 175 -18.91 -26.10 -30.28
N LEU A 176 -18.33 -25.32 -29.35
CA LEU A 176 -16.87 -25.17 -29.24
C LEU A 176 -16.15 -26.49 -28.85
N LEU A 177 -16.76 -27.26 -27.96
CA LEU A 177 -16.22 -28.56 -27.53
C LEU A 177 -16.31 -29.65 -28.61
N ALA A 178 -17.13 -29.46 -29.65
CA ALA A 178 -17.13 -30.32 -30.81
C ALA A 178 -15.86 -30.18 -31.67
N THR A 179 -15.20 -29.01 -31.59
CA THR A 179 -14.02 -28.69 -32.43
C THR A 179 -12.72 -28.49 -31.62
N LEU A 180 -12.83 -28.08 -30.36
CA LEU A 180 -11.68 -27.72 -29.50
C LEU A 180 -11.62 -28.57 -28.23
N ARG A 181 -10.39 -28.87 -27.79
CA ARG A 181 -10.19 -29.50 -26.47
C ARG A 181 -10.41 -28.46 -25.35
N PRO A 182 -11.09 -28.82 -24.25
CA PRO A 182 -11.31 -27.92 -23.12
C PRO A 182 -10.01 -27.27 -22.59
N SER A 183 -8.91 -28.00 -22.63
CA SER A 183 -7.59 -27.50 -22.20
C SER A 183 -7.08 -26.33 -23.05
N HIS A 184 -7.39 -26.31 -24.35
CA HIS A 184 -6.99 -25.22 -25.24
C HIS A 184 -7.80 -23.96 -24.96
N LEU A 185 -9.11 -24.13 -24.67
CA LEU A 185 -10.00 -23.03 -24.33
C LEU A 185 -9.56 -22.33 -23.03
N LEU A 186 -9.26 -23.10 -21.97
CA LEU A 186 -8.76 -22.56 -20.72
C LEU A 186 -7.41 -21.84 -20.89
N ARG A 187 -6.46 -22.45 -21.61
CA ARG A 187 -5.14 -21.83 -21.84
C ARG A 187 -5.25 -20.55 -22.65
N GLY A 188 -6.06 -20.56 -23.72
CA GLY A 188 -6.32 -19.34 -24.51
C GLY A 188 -6.91 -18.22 -23.68
N LYS A 189 -7.86 -18.53 -22.80
CA LYS A 189 -8.46 -17.56 -21.88
C LYS A 189 -7.44 -16.99 -20.90
N ILE A 190 -6.69 -17.83 -20.19
CA ILE A 190 -5.68 -17.38 -19.24
C ILE A 190 -4.62 -16.53 -19.95
N LEU A 191 -4.13 -16.96 -21.11
CA LEU A 191 -3.15 -16.18 -21.87
C LEU A 191 -3.72 -14.84 -22.35
N GLY A 192 -4.94 -14.83 -22.92
CA GLY A 192 -5.56 -13.60 -23.42
C GLY A 192 -5.81 -12.58 -22.31
N ILE A 193 -6.39 -13.02 -21.19
CA ILE A 193 -6.64 -12.16 -20.02
C ILE A 193 -5.31 -11.71 -19.38
N GLY A 194 -4.34 -12.60 -19.30
CA GLY A 194 -3.01 -12.29 -18.76
C GLY A 194 -2.25 -11.26 -19.60
N LEU A 195 -2.29 -11.37 -20.92
CA LEU A 195 -1.69 -10.39 -21.82
C LEU A 195 -2.37 -9.02 -21.70
N LEU A 196 -3.69 -8.98 -21.55
CA LEU A 196 -4.42 -7.74 -21.31
C LEU A 196 -3.99 -7.08 -19.99
N GLY A 197 -3.89 -7.88 -18.91
CA GLY A 197 -3.42 -7.39 -17.60
C GLY A 197 -1.98 -6.88 -17.66
N LEU A 198 -1.11 -7.60 -18.36
CA LEU A 198 0.29 -7.20 -18.55
C LEU A 198 0.39 -5.89 -19.35
N ALA A 199 -0.36 -5.77 -20.44
CA ALA A 199 -0.41 -4.56 -21.26
C ALA A 199 -0.94 -3.36 -20.46
N GLN A 200 -1.94 -3.55 -19.60
CA GLN A 200 -2.47 -2.51 -18.74
C GLN A 200 -1.43 -2.07 -17.69
N LEU A 201 -0.74 -3.01 -17.02
CA LEU A 201 0.33 -2.67 -16.07
C LEU A 201 1.48 -1.92 -16.74
N LEU A 202 1.89 -2.37 -17.92
CA LEU A 202 2.92 -1.68 -18.70
C LEU A 202 2.48 -0.26 -19.05
N LEU A 203 1.23 -0.07 -19.47
CA LEU A 203 0.66 1.25 -19.77
C LEU A 203 0.66 2.13 -18.52
N ILE A 204 0.22 1.61 -17.37
CA ILE A 204 0.23 2.34 -16.10
C ILE A 204 1.66 2.76 -15.74
N GLY A 205 2.63 1.85 -15.84
CA GLY A 205 4.04 2.15 -15.59
C GLY A 205 4.59 3.23 -16.52
N LEU A 206 4.32 3.14 -17.81
CA LEU A 206 4.74 4.16 -18.78
C LEU A 206 4.11 5.53 -18.52
N VAL A 207 2.79 5.56 -18.26
CA VAL A 207 2.10 6.82 -17.91
C VAL A 207 2.67 7.42 -16.63
N GLY A 208 2.96 6.59 -15.62
CA GLY A 208 3.62 7.04 -14.38
C GLY A 208 4.99 7.68 -14.66
N LEU A 209 5.80 7.04 -15.51
CA LEU A 209 7.08 7.58 -15.95
C LEU A 209 6.93 8.93 -16.67
N PHE A 210 6.00 9.03 -17.63
CA PHE A 210 5.79 10.29 -18.38
C PHE A 210 5.23 11.40 -17.47
N ALA A 211 4.31 11.07 -16.56
CA ALA A 211 3.75 12.05 -15.64
C ALA A 211 4.80 12.62 -14.68
N SER A 212 5.71 11.78 -14.16
CA SER A 212 6.79 12.24 -13.29
C SER A 212 7.75 13.20 -14.01
N SER A 213 8.06 12.92 -15.28
CA SER A 213 8.93 13.79 -16.10
C SER A 213 8.28 15.14 -16.45
N ALA A 214 6.94 15.17 -16.62
CA ALA A 214 6.22 16.37 -17.02
C ALA A 214 6.02 17.37 -15.86
N VAL A 215 5.94 16.88 -14.63
CA VAL A 215 5.73 17.74 -13.43
C VAL A 215 7.04 18.35 -12.92
N GLY A 216 8.21 17.88 -13.41
CA GLY A 216 9.53 18.43 -13.06
C GLY A 216 9.93 18.33 -11.59
N THR A 217 9.11 17.67 -10.76
CA THR A 217 9.27 17.57 -9.30
C THR A 217 9.88 16.25 -8.84
N LEU A 218 9.99 15.29 -9.76
CA LEU A 218 10.62 14.00 -9.47
C LEU A 218 11.74 13.79 -10.50
N GLU A 219 12.97 13.88 -10.06
CA GLU A 219 14.07 13.18 -10.74
C GLU A 219 13.62 11.72 -10.82
N PHE A 220 13.75 11.07 -11.99
CA PHE A 220 13.43 9.65 -12.10
C PHE A 220 14.21 8.92 -11.00
N PRO A 221 13.54 8.24 -10.05
CA PRO A 221 14.25 7.41 -9.10
C PRO A 221 15.18 6.51 -9.91
N SER A 222 16.45 6.52 -9.59
CA SER A 222 17.43 5.64 -10.23
C SER A 222 16.94 4.21 -10.00
N GLY A 223 16.29 3.59 -10.99
CA GLY A 223 15.65 2.28 -10.83
C GLY A 223 14.17 2.20 -11.17
N ALA A 224 13.48 3.29 -11.54
CA ALA A 224 12.05 3.24 -11.89
C ALA A 224 11.74 2.22 -12.99
N VAL A 225 12.60 2.08 -14.00
CA VAL A 225 12.48 1.06 -15.04
C VAL A 225 12.65 -0.35 -14.46
N ALA A 226 13.59 -0.53 -13.54
CA ALA A 226 13.80 -1.80 -12.85
C ALA A 226 12.58 -2.17 -11.99
N THR A 227 11.99 -1.19 -11.31
CA THR A 227 10.77 -1.38 -10.51
C THR A 227 9.58 -1.81 -11.38
N ILE A 228 9.38 -1.19 -12.55
CA ILE A 228 8.36 -1.62 -13.50
C ILE A 228 8.63 -3.06 -13.94
N GLY A 229 9.84 -3.39 -14.33
CA GLY A 229 10.23 -4.75 -14.69
C GLY A 229 9.98 -5.76 -13.57
N LEU A 230 10.25 -5.38 -12.34
CA LEU A 230 9.99 -6.17 -11.14
C LEU A 230 8.48 -6.43 -10.99
N VAL A 231 7.66 -5.39 -11.02
CA VAL A 231 6.19 -5.50 -10.91
C VAL A 231 5.61 -6.38 -12.01
N LEU A 232 6.05 -6.20 -13.26
CA LEU A 232 5.60 -7.01 -14.40
C LEU A 232 5.98 -8.49 -14.23
N THR A 233 7.21 -8.78 -13.76
CA THR A 233 7.68 -10.15 -13.52
C THR A 233 6.83 -10.84 -12.45
N TRP A 234 6.60 -10.17 -11.32
CA TRP A 234 5.80 -10.72 -10.24
C TRP A 234 4.30 -10.78 -10.56
N PHE A 235 3.80 -9.88 -11.41
CA PHE A 235 2.47 -10.02 -11.98
C PHE A 235 2.35 -11.31 -12.79
N VAL A 236 3.28 -11.60 -13.70
CA VAL A 236 3.24 -12.81 -14.52
C VAL A 236 3.23 -14.06 -13.65
N LEU A 237 4.16 -14.17 -12.69
CA LEU A 237 4.24 -15.31 -11.77
C LEU A 237 2.95 -15.47 -10.95
N GLY A 238 2.47 -14.38 -10.34
CA GLY A 238 1.26 -14.38 -9.54
C GLY A 238 0.01 -14.63 -10.36
N PHE A 239 -0.09 -14.02 -11.54
CA PHE A 239 -1.27 -14.16 -12.40
C PHE A 239 -1.51 -15.62 -12.81
N PHE A 240 -0.51 -16.33 -13.30
CA PHE A 240 -0.70 -17.73 -13.70
C PHE A 240 -1.10 -18.62 -12.53
N PHE A 241 -0.55 -18.38 -11.34
CA PHE A 241 -0.91 -19.08 -10.12
C PHE A 241 -2.37 -18.80 -9.74
N TYR A 242 -2.73 -17.53 -9.59
CA TYR A 242 -4.08 -17.12 -9.20
C TYR A 242 -5.13 -17.45 -10.26
N ALA A 243 -4.85 -17.21 -11.54
CA ALA A 243 -5.74 -17.57 -12.64
C ALA A 243 -6.12 -19.07 -12.64
N SER A 244 -5.16 -19.93 -12.28
CA SER A 244 -5.42 -21.37 -12.14
C SER A 244 -6.37 -21.65 -10.97
N LEU A 245 -6.20 -21.00 -9.82
CA LEU A 245 -7.10 -21.11 -8.67
C LEU A 245 -8.50 -20.57 -8.97
N PHE A 246 -8.57 -19.39 -9.60
CA PHE A 246 -9.82 -18.76 -10.01
C PHE A 246 -10.56 -19.58 -11.08
N ALA A 247 -9.84 -20.20 -12.00
CA ALA A 247 -10.44 -21.12 -12.99
C ALA A 247 -11.07 -22.36 -12.31
N VAL A 248 -10.42 -22.90 -11.27
CA VAL A 248 -11.01 -23.98 -10.44
C VAL A 248 -12.27 -23.50 -9.76
N ALA A 249 -12.25 -22.34 -9.11
CA ALA A 249 -13.42 -21.75 -8.43
C ALA A 249 -14.60 -21.54 -9.41
N GLY A 250 -14.34 -20.96 -10.59
CA GLY A 250 -15.35 -20.79 -11.64
C GLY A 250 -15.91 -22.12 -12.16
N SER A 251 -15.10 -23.17 -12.20
CA SER A 251 -15.53 -24.49 -12.68
C SER A 251 -16.56 -25.19 -11.80
N ILE A 252 -16.60 -24.86 -10.49
CA ILE A 252 -17.45 -25.53 -9.50
C ILE A 252 -18.91 -25.06 -9.60
N VAL A 253 -19.11 -23.81 -10.00
CA VAL A 253 -20.42 -23.14 -10.07
C VAL A 253 -20.98 -23.09 -11.49
N THR A 254 -22.29 -22.83 -11.60
CA THR A 254 -23.01 -22.72 -12.87
C THR A 254 -23.68 -21.37 -13.06
N ARG A 255 -23.73 -20.55 -12.00
CA ARG A 255 -24.37 -19.23 -12.01
C ARG A 255 -23.36 -18.18 -11.55
N GLN A 256 -23.42 -17.00 -12.17
CA GLN A 256 -22.58 -15.86 -11.75
C GLN A 256 -22.84 -15.41 -10.30
N GLU A 257 -24.08 -15.54 -9.84
CA GLU A 257 -24.49 -15.22 -8.46
C GLU A 257 -23.76 -16.08 -7.42
N ASP A 258 -23.51 -17.37 -7.72
CA ASP A 258 -22.82 -18.30 -6.85
C ASP A 258 -21.30 -18.13 -6.83
N LEU A 259 -20.76 -17.45 -7.86
CA LEU A 259 -19.33 -17.27 -8.04
C LEU A 259 -18.71 -16.51 -6.88
N GLN A 260 -19.33 -15.40 -6.46
CA GLN A 260 -18.81 -14.54 -5.40
C GLN A 260 -18.65 -15.32 -4.09
N THR A 261 -19.63 -16.11 -3.69
CA THR A 261 -19.55 -16.95 -2.49
C THR A 261 -18.45 -18.02 -2.61
N THR A 262 -18.32 -18.62 -3.79
CA THR A 262 -17.29 -19.66 -4.03
C THR A 262 -15.87 -19.09 -4.02
N MET A 263 -15.73 -17.83 -4.38
CA MET A 263 -14.43 -17.13 -4.40
C MET A 263 -14.01 -16.57 -3.04
N THR A 264 -14.91 -16.53 -2.05
CA THR A 264 -14.60 -15.95 -0.72
C THR A 264 -13.29 -16.48 -0.10
N PRO A 265 -12.97 -17.78 -0.12
CA PRO A 265 -11.70 -18.27 0.43
C PRO A 265 -10.48 -17.71 -0.29
N LEU A 266 -10.54 -17.59 -1.63
CA LEU A 266 -9.46 -17.01 -2.43
C LEU A 266 -9.33 -15.50 -2.18
N THR A 267 -10.46 -14.82 -2.02
CA THR A 267 -10.48 -13.40 -1.68
C THR A 267 -9.82 -13.16 -0.32
N ILE A 268 -10.12 -13.96 0.69
CA ILE A 268 -9.48 -13.85 2.02
C ILE A 268 -7.97 -14.08 1.90
N LEU A 269 -7.52 -15.05 1.11
CA LEU A 269 -6.10 -15.32 0.91
C LEU A 269 -5.38 -14.15 0.24
N ILE A 270 -5.95 -13.59 -0.84
CA ILE A 270 -5.29 -12.49 -1.56
C ILE A 270 -5.32 -11.19 -0.76
N VAL A 271 -6.42 -10.92 -0.03
CA VAL A 271 -6.52 -9.77 0.88
C VAL A 271 -5.53 -9.91 2.04
N GLY A 272 -5.42 -11.10 2.64
CA GLY A 272 -4.42 -11.37 3.67
C GLY A 272 -3.00 -11.17 3.16
N SER A 273 -2.70 -11.67 1.96
CA SER A 273 -1.40 -11.45 1.30
C SER A 273 -1.12 -9.96 1.01
N PHE A 274 -2.15 -9.20 0.65
CA PHE A 274 -2.06 -7.74 0.47
C PHE A 274 -1.67 -7.04 1.77
N PHE A 275 -2.32 -7.35 2.88
CA PHE A 275 -1.98 -6.74 4.18
C PHE A 275 -0.58 -7.14 4.67
N ILE A 276 -0.13 -8.37 4.38
CA ILE A 276 1.26 -8.77 4.67
C ILE A 276 2.23 -7.97 3.80
N GLY A 277 1.94 -7.83 2.49
CA GLY A 277 2.74 -7.00 1.58
C GLY A 277 2.80 -5.54 2.01
N LEU A 278 1.68 -5.01 2.51
CA LEU A 278 1.60 -3.67 3.08
C LEU A 278 2.44 -3.55 4.37
N SER A 279 2.35 -4.52 5.28
CA SER A 279 3.18 -4.56 6.49
C SER A 279 4.69 -4.63 6.16
N ALA A 280 5.05 -5.33 5.08
CA ALA A 280 6.43 -5.43 4.62
C ALA A 280 7.01 -4.10 4.11
N THR A 281 6.18 -3.09 3.78
CA THR A 281 6.70 -1.74 3.43
C THR A 281 7.33 -1.04 4.63
N SER A 282 6.90 -1.35 5.85
CA SER A 282 7.43 -0.77 7.09
C SER A 282 8.43 -1.69 7.80
N ASN A 283 8.31 -3.01 7.64
CA ASN A 283 9.14 -4.01 8.31
C ASN A 283 9.50 -5.16 7.34
N PRO A 284 10.35 -4.91 6.33
CA PRO A 284 10.66 -5.88 5.28
C PRO A 284 11.43 -7.11 5.78
N ASP A 285 12.20 -6.99 6.86
CA ASP A 285 12.99 -8.07 7.47
C ASP A 285 12.23 -8.88 8.52
N SER A 286 10.95 -8.54 8.79
CA SER A 286 10.16 -9.31 9.73
C SER A 286 10.06 -10.78 9.29
N THR A 287 10.08 -11.71 10.25
CA THR A 287 9.93 -13.15 9.96
C THR A 287 8.67 -13.42 9.13
N LEU A 288 7.59 -12.66 9.37
CA LEU A 288 6.37 -12.76 8.60
C LEU A 288 6.58 -12.39 7.13
N ALA A 289 7.26 -11.27 6.86
CA ALA A 289 7.57 -10.82 5.50
C ALA A 289 8.49 -11.80 4.77
N VAL A 290 9.55 -12.30 5.44
CA VAL A 290 10.47 -13.30 4.88
C VAL A 290 9.73 -14.58 4.50
N VAL A 291 8.97 -15.17 5.41
CA VAL A 291 8.24 -16.41 5.15
C VAL A 291 7.18 -16.20 4.07
N ALA A 292 6.39 -15.13 4.16
CA ALA A 292 5.33 -14.85 3.20
C ALA A 292 5.87 -14.55 1.79
N SER A 293 7.07 -14.00 1.67
CA SER A 293 7.71 -13.76 0.38
C SER A 293 8.13 -15.06 -0.35
N LEU A 294 8.20 -16.20 0.35
CA LEU A 294 8.49 -17.52 -0.22
C LEU A 294 7.23 -18.33 -0.54
N VAL A 295 6.09 -17.98 0.07
CA VAL A 295 4.82 -18.71 -0.14
C VAL A 295 4.18 -18.28 -1.47
N PRO A 296 3.82 -19.19 -2.40
CA PRO A 296 3.41 -18.85 -3.77
C PRO A 296 2.24 -17.90 -3.91
N PHE A 297 1.28 -17.90 -2.98
CA PHE A 297 0.15 -16.96 -3.09
C PHE A 297 0.40 -15.60 -2.42
N SER A 298 1.29 -15.48 -1.47
CA SER A 298 1.68 -14.16 -0.90
C SER A 298 2.93 -13.57 -1.57
N SER A 299 3.79 -14.40 -2.11
CA SER A 299 5.03 -14.01 -2.78
C SER A 299 4.86 -12.90 -3.82
N PRO A 300 3.84 -12.91 -4.72
CA PRO A 300 3.68 -11.85 -5.72
C PRO A 300 3.42 -10.46 -5.14
N LEU A 301 2.93 -10.39 -3.89
CA LEU A 301 2.60 -9.13 -3.21
C LEU A 301 3.68 -8.72 -2.19
N VAL A 302 4.46 -9.67 -1.66
CA VAL A 302 5.43 -9.41 -0.59
C VAL A 302 6.85 -9.29 -1.13
N MET A 303 7.28 -10.18 -2.02
CA MET A 303 8.67 -10.21 -2.49
C MET A 303 9.06 -8.95 -3.29
N PRO A 304 8.22 -8.39 -4.19
CA PRO A 304 8.55 -7.14 -4.89
C PRO A 304 8.84 -5.98 -3.94
N THR A 305 8.10 -5.89 -2.85
CA THR A 305 8.30 -4.88 -1.81
C THR A 305 9.66 -5.02 -1.16
N ARG A 306 10.02 -6.25 -0.73
CA ARG A 306 11.32 -6.54 -0.10
C ARG A 306 12.49 -6.28 -1.05
N ILE A 307 12.33 -6.61 -2.33
CA ILE A 307 13.35 -6.31 -3.35
C ILE A 307 13.50 -4.80 -3.56
N ALA A 308 12.38 -4.08 -3.67
CA ALA A 308 12.39 -2.63 -3.88
C ALA A 308 13.04 -1.88 -2.72
N LEU A 309 12.88 -2.37 -1.49
CA LEU A 309 13.49 -1.80 -0.28
C LEU A 309 14.95 -2.25 -0.07
N GLY A 310 15.47 -3.20 -0.88
CA GLY A 310 16.84 -3.70 -0.75
C GLY A 310 17.04 -4.80 0.29
N ASP A 311 15.97 -5.29 0.92
CA ASP A 311 16.01 -6.21 2.06
C ASP A 311 15.81 -7.68 1.67
N ALA A 312 15.71 -8.00 0.37
CA ALA A 312 15.60 -9.36 -0.11
C ALA A 312 16.98 -9.92 -0.50
N ALA A 313 17.44 -10.96 0.18
CA ALA A 313 18.64 -11.66 -0.24
C ALA A 313 18.45 -12.36 -1.60
N THR A 314 19.48 -12.38 -2.43
CA THR A 314 19.41 -12.96 -3.79
C THR A 314 18.89 -14.41 -3.78
N TRP A 315 19.28 -15.22 -2.80
CA TRP A 315 18.82 -16.59 -2.69
C TRP A 315 17.31 -16.69 -2.37
N GLU A 316 16.74 -15.73 -1.60
CA GLU A 316 15.32 -15.67 -1.29
C GLU A 316 14.50 -15.37 -2.54
N VAL A 317 14.99 -14.43 -3.37
CA VAL A 317 14.36 -14.09 -4.65
C VAL A 317 14.34 -15.30 -5.57
N VAL A 318 15.49 -15.97 -5.73
CA VAL A 318 15.60 -17.18 -6.58
C VAL A 318 14.72 -18.30 -6.05
N ALA A 319 14.72 -18.54 -4.73
CA ALA A 319 13.89 -19.55 -4.09
C ALA A 319 12.39 -19.24 -4.29
N SER A 320 11.98 -17.99 -4.09
CA SER A 320 10.60 -17.54 -4.27
C SER A 320 10.12 -17.75 -5.71
N ILE A 321 10.92 -17.38 -6.71
CA ILE A 321 10.60 -17.62 -8.11
C ILE A 321 10.49 -19.12 -8.38
N ALA A 322 11.47 -19.92 -7.93
CA ALA A 322 11.48 -21.36 -8.14
C ALA A 322 10.25 -22.06 -7.52
N ILE A 323 9.91 -21.69 -6.28
CA ILE A 323 8.75 -22.24 -5.58
C ILE A 323 7.45 -21.80 -6.28
N SER A 324 7.33 -20.54 -6.68
CA SER A 324 6.15 -20.00 -7.38
C SER A 324 5.97 -20.69 -8.74
N VAL A 325 7.03 -20.88 -9.51
CA VAL A 325 7.00 -21.59 -10.79
C VAL A 325 6.64 -23.07 -10.58
N ALA A 326 7.24 -23.75 -9.61
CA ALA A 326 6.94 -25.14 -9.29
C ALA A 326 5.48 -25.33 -8.86
N ALA A 327 4.99 -24.46 -7.96
CA ALA A 327 3.59 -24.49 -7.52
C ALA A 327 2.62 -24.23 -8.67
N THR A 328 2.91 -23.29 -9.54
CA THR A 328 2.10 -22.96 -10.72
C THR A 328 2.11 -24.13 -11.72
N ALA A 329 3.29 -24.72 -11.98
CA ALA A 329 3.43 -25.89 -12.87
C ALA A 329 2.66 -27.12 -12.35
N ALA A 330 2.57 -27.30 -11.05
CA ALA A 330 1.76 -28.35 -10.43
C ALA A 330 0.25 -28.02 -10.47
N LEU A 331 -0.10 -26.75 -10.33
CA LEU A 331 -1.50 -26.29 -10.26
C LEU A 331 -2.18 -26.27 -11.63
N ILE A 332 -1.50 -25.85 -12.69
CA ILE A 332 -2.06 -25.76 -14.06
C ILE A 332 -2.68 -27.08 -14.53
N PRO A 333 -2.01 -28.24 -14.49
CA PRO A 333 -2.60 -29.51 -14.93
C PRO A 333 -3.78 -29.92 -14.04
N LEU A 334 -3.72 -29.65 -12.75
CA LEU A 334 -4.82 -29.90 -11.82
C LEU A 334 -6.04 -29.04 -12.16
N ALA A 335 -5.86 -27.73 -12.35
CA ALA A 335 -6.91 -26.79 -12.75
C ALA A 335 -7.50 -27.19 -14.11
N THR A 336 -6.67 -27.56 -15.08
CA THR A 336 -7.11 -28.02 -16.40
C THR A 336 -7.94 -29.30 -16.30
N LYS A 337 -7.54 -30.25 -15.46
CA LYS A 337 -8.30 -31.49 -15.23
C LYS A 337 -9.66 -31.23 -14.60
N ILE A 338 -9.70 -30.38 -13.58
CA ILE A 338 -10.95 -29.99 -12.91
C ILE A 338 -11.87 -29.25 -13.89
N TYR A 339 -11.36 -28.24 -14.59
CA TYR A 339 -12.09 -27.49 -15.59
C TYR A 339 -12.67 -28.40 -16.68
N SER A 340 -11.86 -29.25 -17.31
CA SER A 340 -12.31 -30.14 -18.38
C SER A 340 -13.42 -31.11 -17.93
N ARG A 341 -13.34 -31.62 -16.72
CA ARG A 341 -14.36 -32.50 -16.17
C ARG A 341 -15.62 -31.77 -15.75
N ALA A 342 -15.49 -30.55 -15.27
CA ALA A 342 -16.60 -29.70 -14.83
C ALA A 342 -17.45 -29.20 -16.02
N LEU A 343 -16.82 -28.90 -17.15
CA LEU A 343 -17.52 -28.49 -18.37
C LEU A 343 -18.43 -29.60 -18.93
N LEU A 344 -18.01 -30.86 -18.81
CA LEU A 344 -18.77 -32.01 -19.32
C LEU A 344 -19.90 -32.46 -18.37
N ARG A 345 -20.03 -31.85 -17.19
CA ARG A 345 -21.06 -32.22 -16.20
C ARG A 345 -22.04 -31.05 -15.99
N PRO A 346 -23.32 -31.25 -16.28
CA PRO A 346 -24.34 -30.25 -15.96
C PRO A 346 -24.52 -30.14 -14.44
N GLY A 347 -24.66 -28.91 -13.92
CA GLY A 347 -24.94 -28.64 -12.51
C GLY A 347 -23.74 -28.32 -11.63
N ARG A 348 -24.03 -28.10 -10.33
CA ARG A 348 -23.02 -27.82 -9.29
C ARG A 348 -22.20 -29.08 -8.99
N VAL A 349 -20.87 -28.99 -9.02
CA VAL A 349 -19.99 -30.15 -8.88
C VAL A 349 -19.10 -29.99 -7.66
N ARG A 350 -18.92 -31.07 -6.85
CA ARG A 350 -17.99 -31.07 -5.72
C ARG A 350 -16.57 -31.42 -6.21
N ILE A 351 -15.56 -30.68 -5.79
CA ILE A 351 -14.14 -30.89 -6.16
C ILE A 351 -13.71 -32.35 -5.97
N ARG A 352 -14.12 -32.98 -4.84
CA ARG A 352 -13.80 -34.37 -4.53
C ARG A 352 -14.31 -35.36 -5.60
N GLN A 353 -15.47 -35.07 -6.19
CA GLN A 353 -16.02 -35.90 -7.27
C GLN A 353 -15.27 -35.75 -8.60
N LEU A 354 -14.65 -34.56 -8.82
CA LEU A 354 -13.84 -34.28 -10.00
C LEU A 354 -12.45 -34.91 -9.93
N LEU A 355 -11.92 -35.11 -8.74
CA LEU A 355 -10.61 -35.71 -8.51
C LEU A 355 -10.63 -37.25 -8.62
N HIS A 356 -11.69 -37.92 -8.10
CA HIS A 356 -11.77 -39.38 -8.00
C HIS A 356 -12.46 -40.09 -9.18
N ALA A 357 -13.05 -39.39 -10.13
CA ALA A 357 -13.69 -39.97 -11.32
C ALA A 357 -12.69 -40.52 -12.37
N GLY A 358 -11.63 -41.14 -11.96
CA GLY A 358 -10.55 -41.70 -12.81
C GLY A 358 -10.37 -43.21 -12.72
N GLY A 359 -11.37 -43.93 -12.18
CA GLY A 359 -11.32 -45.39 -12.02
C GLY A 359 -12.65 -46.05 -12.47
N ALA A 360 -13.01 -45.90 -13.74
CA ALA A 360 -13.96 -46.78 -14.40
C ALA A 360 -13.64 -46.78 -15.89
#